data_ab9f9fb48949bddb688a812a1e32d708
#
_entry.id   ab9f9fb48949bddb688a812a1e32d708
#
_cell.length_a   1.000
_cell.length_b   1.000
_cell.length_c   1.000
_cell.angle_alpha   90.00
_cell.angle_beta   90.00
_cell.angle_gamma   90.00
#
_symmetry.space_group_name_H-M   'P 1'
#
loop_
_entity.id
_entity.type
_entity.pdbx_description
1 polymer ?
#
loop_
_entity_poly.entity_id
_entity_poly.type
_entity_poly.pdbx_seq_one_letter_code
_entity_poly.pdbx_strand_id
1 'polypeptide(L)'
;MKESKKKNLPLSVAILPLLFLITLLSFNLYVNIFIYEADPLAGSSQFILILSGAFAAMIGMKYNISYKEVINSISNSIKSVTPALIILLWVGALAGTWMISGIIPSMVYYGLKLLDPNIF
;
A
#
# COMPACT_ATOMS: atom_id res chain seq x y z
N MET A 1 29.78 22.88 10.29
CA MET A 1 28.38 22.54 10.07
C MET A 1 27.84 23.51 9.01
N LYS A 2 27.69 23.05 7.75
CA LYS A 2 27.08 23.88 6.70
C LYS A 2 25.55 23.64 6.79
N GLU A 3 24.84 24.66 7.26
CA GLU A 3 23.39 24.72 7.10
C GLU A 3 23.08 24.64 5.61
N SER A 4 22.59 23.50 5.18
CA SER A 4 22.02 23.34 3.84
C SER A 4 20.79 24.24 3.78
N LYS A 5 20.89 25.33 3.03
CA LYS A 5 19.77 26.20 2.67
C LYS A 5 18.68 25.31 2.08
N LYS A 6 17.69 24.95 2.87
CA LYS A 6 16.48 24.28 2.39
C LYS A 6 15.86 25.19 1.34
N LYS A 7 16.09 24.87 0.10
CA LYS A 7 15.41 25.53 -1.02
C LYS A 7 13.97 25.11 -0.92
N ASN A 8 13.08 26.02 -0.52
CA ASN A 8 11.65 25.73 -0.44
C ASN A 8 11.21 25.18 -1.80
N LEU A 9 10.83 23.90 -1.84
CA LEU A 9 10.26 23.31 -3.05
C LEU A 9 8.99 24.09 -3.36
N PRO A 10 8.83 24.61 -4.58
CA PRO A 10 7.56 25.18 -5.00
C PRO A 10 6.49 24.09 -4.96
N LEU A 11 5.32 24.42 -4.47
CA LEU A 11 4.20 23.49 -4.29
C LEU A 11 3.89 22.70 -5.58
N SER A 12 3.99 23.38 -6.72
CA SER A 12 3.80 22.79 -8.05
C SER A 12 4.74 21.61 -8.33
N VAL A 13 5.99 21.67 -7.89
CA VAL A 13 6.97 20.59 -8.08
C VAL A 13 6.71 19.44 -7.09
N ALA A 14 6.23 19.73 -5.89
CA ALA A 14 5.87 18.71 -4.91
C ALA A 14 4.62 17.91 -5.32
N ILE A 15 3.70 18.52 -6.05
CA ILE A 15 2.47 17.88 -6.55
C ILE A 15 2.75 16.97 -7.77
N LEU A 16 3.80 17.24 -8.54
CA LEU A 16 4.10 16.53 -9.79
C LEU A 16 4.25 15.01 -9.61
N PRO A 17 4.99 14.47 -8.62
CA PRO A 17 5.05 13.02 -8.39
C PRO A 17 3.69 12.42 -8.02
N LEU A 18 2.87 13.17 -7.30
CA LEU A 18 1.53 12.73 -6.90
C LEU A 18 0.61 12.61 -8.11
N LEU A 19 0.60 13.60 -9.00
CA LEU A 19 -0.15 13.55 -10.26
C LEU A 19 0.33 12.39 -11.15
N PHE A 20 1.63 12.18 -11.24
CA PHE A 20 2.21 11.06 -11.97
C PHE A 20 1.73 9.71 -11.41
N LEU A 21 1.74 9.53 -10.09
CA LEU A 21 1.22 8.35 -9.42
C LEU A 21 -0.26 8.11 -9.74
N ILE A 22 -1.10 9.14 -9.57
CA ILE A 22 -2.54 9.04 -9.81
C ILE A 22 -2.82 8.67 -11.25
N THR A 23 -2.13 9.28 -12.20
CA THR A 23 -2.31 9.01 -13.64
C THR A 23 -1.95 7.56 -13.97
N LEU A 24 -0.80 7.07 -13.48
CA LEU A 24 -0.37 5.69 -13.72
C LEU A 24 -1.30 4.66 -13.05
N LEU A 25 -1.74 4.92 -11.81
CA LEU A 25 -2.69 4.04 -11.14
C LEU A 25 -4.05 4.01 -11.85
N SER A 26 -4.57 5.16 -12.26
CA SER A 26 -5.82 5.24 -12.99
C SER A 26 -5.75 4.49 -14.32
N PHE A 27 -4.64 4.64 -15.04
CA PHE A 27 -4.40 3.89 -16.28
C PHE A 27 -4.31 2.38 -16.04
N ASN A 28 -3.59 1.97 -15.00
CA ASN A 28 -3.47 0.56 -14.62
C ASN A 28 -4.83 -0.06 -14.25
N LEU A 29 -5.62 0.67 -13.46
CA LEU A 29 -6.97 0.25 -13.08
C LEU A 29 -7.85 0.04 -14.31
N TYR A 30 -7.83 1.03 -15.22
CA TYR A 30 -8.58 0.95 -16.46
C TYR A 30 -8.21 -0.28 -17.29
N VAL A 31 -6.92 -0.54 -17.48
CA VAL A 31 -6.41 -1.68 -18.24
C VAL A 31 -6.80 -3.01 -17.58
N ASN A 32 -6.63 -3.14 -16.25
CA ASN A 32 -6.96 -4.38 -15.55
C ASN A 32 -8.47 -4.68 -15.57
N ILE A 33 -9.32 -3.68 -15.38
CA ILE A 33 -10.77 -3.87 -15.33
C ILE A 33 -11.35 -4.11 -16.73
N PHE A 34 -10.96 -3.29 -17.71
CA PHE A 34 -11.65 -3.29 -19.02
C PHE A 34 -10.97 -4.15 -20.09
N ILE A 35 -9.68 -4.46 -19.94
CA ILE A 35 -8.94 -5.24 -20.97
C ILE A 35 -8.66 -6.65 -20.50
N TYR A 36 -8.24 -6.83 -19.23
CA TYR A 36 -7.84 -8.15 -18.71
C TYR A 36 -8.90 -8.82 -17.84
N GLU A 37 -9.99 -8.13 -17.50
CA GLU A 37 -11.03 -8.64 -16.56
C GLU A 37 -10.41 -9.23 -15.28
N ALA A 38 -9.26 -8.70 -14.86
CA ALA A 38 -8.44 -9.17 -13.76
C ALA A 38 -8.64 -8.31 -12.50
N ASP A 39 -8.09 -8.79 -11.38
CA ASP A 39 -8.12 -8.03 -10.13
C ASP A 39 -7.45 -6.67 -10.31
N PRO A 40 -8.16 -5.55 -10.03
CA PRO A 40 -7.63 -4.19 -10.13
C PRO A 40 -6.35 -3.95 -9.33
N LEU A 41 -6.15 -4.71 -8.26
CA LEU A 41 -5.00 -4.62 -7.35
C LEU A 41 -3.90 -5.65 -7.65
N ALA A 42 -4.00 -6.38 -8.78
CA ALA A 42 -2.95 -7.31 -9.19
C ALA A 42 -1.56 -6.66 -9.21
N GLY A 43 -0.52 -7.46 -9.07
CA GLY A 43 0.87 -7.07 -8.80
C GLY A 43 1.46 -5.90 -9.57
N SER A 44 0.88 -5.51 -10.72
CA SER A 44 1.28 -4.33 -11.50
C SER A 44 1.14 -3.02 -10.73
N SER A 45 0.17 -2.89 -9.80
CA SER A 45 -0.01 -1.71 -8.96
C SER A 45 1.20 -1.47 -8.04
N GLN A 46 1.84 -2.52 -7.57
CA GLN A 46 3.03 -2.42 -6.71
C GLN A 46 4.24 -1.87 -7.47
N PHE A 47 4.42 -2.27 -8.74
CA PHE A 47 5.46 -1.70 -9.61
C PHE A 47 5.25 -0.22 -9.85
N ILE A 48 4.02 0.22 -10.05
CA ILE A 48 3.68 1.64 -10.23
C ILE A 48 4.02 2.44 -8.99
N LEU A 49 3.73 1.93 -7.79
CA LEU A 49 4.08 2.59 -6.53
C LEU A 49 5.60 2.75 -6.37
N ILE A 50 6.37 1.70 -6.67
CA ILE A 50 7.84 1.74 -6.62
C ILE A 50 8.38 2.74 -7.65
N LEU A 51 7.88 2.69 -8.89
CA LEU A 51 8.30 3.59 -9.97
C LEU A 51 8.01 5.05 -9.63
N SER A 52 6.83 5.34 -9.10
CA SER A 52 6.44 6.69 -8.68
C SER A 52 7.25 7.18 -7.49
N GLY A 53 7.59 6.29 -6.55
CA GLY A 53 8.49 6.59 -5.45
C GLY A 53 9.90 6.93 -5.91
N ALA A 54 10.45 6.14 -6.87
CA ALA A 54 11.74 6.42 -7.49
C ALA A 54 11.73 7.77 -8.24
N PHE A 55 10.67 8.07 -8.97
CA PHE A 55 10.50 9.34 -9.67
C PHE A 55 10.45 10.53 -8.69
N ALA A 56 9.73 10.39 -7.58
CA ALA A 56 9.69 11.40 -6.52
C ALA A 56 11.09 11.63 -5.91
N ALA A 57 11.85 10.57 -5.67
CA ALA A 57 13.21 10.66 -5.15
C ALA A 57 14.15 11.37 -6.13
N MET A 58 14.06 11.09 -7.43
CA MET A 58 14.84 11.76 -8.48
C MET A 58 14.55 13.25 -8.53
N ILE A 59 13.28 13.65 -8.45
CA ILE A 59 12.91 15.07 -8.38
C ILE A 59 13.49 15.70 -7.10
N GLY A 60 13.36 15.03 -5.95
CA GLY A 60 13.91 15.52 -4.69
C GLY A 60 15.42 15.77 -4.77
N MET A 61 16.19 14.85 -5.34
CA MET A 61 17.64 15.00 -5.53
C MET A 61 17.99 16.19 -6.44
N LYS A 62 17.19 16.46 -7.48
CA LYS A 62 17.38 17.62 -8.35
C LYS A 62 17.21 18.96 -7.60
N TYR A 63 16.48 18.97 -6.50
CA TYR A 63 16.27 20.12 -5.64
C TYR A 63 17.19 20.16 -4.40
N ASN A 64 18.34 19.47 -4.47
CA ASN A 64 19.34 19.40 -3.40
C ASN A 64 18.87 18.69 -2.13
N ILE A 65 17.88 17.83 -2.19
CA ILE A 65 17.58 16.90 -1.10
C ILE A 65 18.62 15.79 -1.15
N SER A 66 19.35 15.64 -0.05
CA SER A 66 20.40 14.62 0.05
C SER A 66 19.79 13.20 -0.02
N TYR A 67 20.48 12.28 -0.69
CA TYR A 67 20.11 10.86 -0.67
C TYR A 67 19.86 10.33 0.77
N LYS A 68 20.69 10.77 1.73
CA LYS A 68 20.54 10.40 3.13
C LYS A 68 19.22 10.89 3.74
N GLU A 69 18.74 12.06 3.36
CA GLU A 69 17.43 12.59 3.80
C GLU A 69 16.29 11.78 3.21
N VAL A 70 16.40 11.39 1.96
CA VAL A 70 15.38 10.51 1.31
C VAL A 70 15.31 9.17 2.04
N ILE A 71 16.44 8.51 2.29
CA ILE A 71 16.47 7.24 3.01
C ILE A 71 15.94 7.38 4.45
N ASN A 72 16.30 8.46 5.15
CA ASN A 72 15.77 8.70 6.49
C ASN A 72 14.24 8.89 6.47
N SER A 73 13.70 9.59 5.49
CA SER A 73 12.26 9.79 5.34
C SER A 73 11.54 8.47 5.08
N ILE A 74 12.08 7.63 4.19
CA ILE A 74 11.56 6.28 3.92
C ILE A 74 11.61 5.44 5.20
N SER A 75 12.74 5.42 5.90
CA SER A 75 12.91 4.68 7.15
C SER A 75 11.90 5.10 8.23
N ASN A 76 11.67 6.40 8.38
CA ASN A 76 10.69 6.92 9.34
C ASN A 76 9.26 6.56 8.95
N SER A 77 8.92 6.59 7.66
CA SER A 77 7.62 6.15 7.17
C SER A 77 7.38 4.67 7.45
N ILE A 78 8.37 3.81 7.20
CA ILE A 78 8.30 2.39 7.49
C ILE A 78 8.12 2.16 8.99
N LYS A 79 8.90 2.83 9.85
CA LYS A 79 8.77 2.74 11.32
C LYS A 79 7.37 3.11 11.77
N SER A 80 6.77 4.13 11.17
CA SER A 80 5.41 4.58 11.53
C SER A 80 4.33 3.55 11.24
N VAL A 81 4.46 2.79 10.14
CA VAL A 81 3.45 1.79 9.74
C VAL A 81 3.75 0.37 10.26
N THR A 82 4.97 0.13 10.73
CA THR A 82 5.43 -1.19 11.22
C THR A 82 4.48 -1.80 12.26
N PRO A 83 3.98 -1.09 13.28
CA PRO A 83 3.06 -1.68 14.25
C PRO A 83 1.78 -2.22 13.60
N ALA A 84 1.21 -1.49 12.66
CA ALA A 84 0.02 -1.92 11.92
C ALA A 84 0.29 -3.16 11.06
N LEU A 85 1.45 -3.21 10.40
CA LEU A 85 1.87 -4.36 9.59
C LEU A 85 2.05 -5.62 10.45
N ILE A 86 2.63 -5.49 11.65
CA ILE A 86 2.79 -6.61 12.59
C ILE A 86 1.42 -7.15 13.03
N ILE A 87 0.49 -6.27 13.37
CA ILE A 87 -0.88 -6.67 13.74
C ILE A 87 -1.55 -7.41 12.58
N LEU A 88 -1.48 -6.87 11.35
CA LEU A 88 -2.04 -7.51 10.16
C LEU A 88 -1.42 -8.90 9.91
N LEU A 89 -0.11 -9.02 10.08
CA LEU A 89 0.60 -10.29 9.92
C LEU A 89 0.13 -11.33 10.95
N TRP A 90 -0.01 -10.94 12.22
CA TRP A 90 -0.50 -11.83 13.27
C TRP A 90 -1.95 -12.26 13.04
N VAL A 91 -2.82 -11.31 12.68
CA VAL A 91 -4.23 -11.61 12.36
C VAL A 91 -4.33 -12.52 11.15
N GLY A 92 -3.54 -12.26 10.11
CA GLY A 92 -3.51 -13.13 8.92
C GLY A 92 -3.02 -14.54 9.22
N ALA A 93 -1.95 -14.68 10.03
CA ALA A 93 -1.44 -15.96 10.45
C ALA A 93 -2.46 -16.74 11.29
N LEU A 94 -3.15 -16.05 12.21
CA LEU A 94 -4.17 -16.65 13.05
C LEU A 94 -5.37 -17.12 12.23
N ALA A 95 -5.87 -16.28 11.32
CA ALA A 95 -6.96 -16.63 10.42
C ALA A 95 -6.59 -17.79 9.49
N GLY A 96 -5.37 -17.81 8.96
CA GLY A 96 -4.85 -18.90 8.14
C GLY A 96 -4.79 -20.23 8.91
N THR A 97 -4.29 -20.23 10.14
CA THR A 97 -4.26 -21.44 10.99
C THR A 97 -5.65 -21.93 11.33
N TRP A 98 -6.60 -21.05 11.59
CA TRP A 98 -8.00 -21.44 11.86
C TRP A 98 -8.70 -22.01 10.62
N MET A 99 -8.34 -21.52 9.45
CA MET A 99 -8.88 -22.05 8.19
C MET A 99 -8.36 -23.47 7.93
N ILE A 100 -7.05 -23.69 8.09
CA ILE A 100 -6.41 -24.99 7.85
C ILE A 100 -6.83 -26.03 8.91
N SER A 101 -7.00 -25.63 10.16
CA SER A 101 -7.43 -26.52 11.26
C SER A 101 -8.92 -26.88 11.19
N GLY A 102 -9.70 -26.31 10.26
CA GLY A 102 -11.13 -26.58 10.11
C GLY A 102 -12.00 -25.83 11.13
N ILE A 103 -11.44 -24.97 11.97
CA ILE A 103 -12.22 -24.21 12.97
C ILE A 103 -13.24 -23.31 12.28
N ILE A 104 -12.82 -22.53 11.28
CA ILE A 104 -13.73 -21.62 10.56
C ILE A 104 -14.84 -22.39 9.82
N PRO A 105 -14.56 -23.42 9.00
CA PRO A 105 -15.61 -24.22 8.39
C PRO A 105 -16.59 -24.86 9.38
N SER A 106 -16.07 -25.36 10.52
CA SER A 106 -16.90 -25.95 11.57
C SER A 106 -17.81 -24.92 12.23
N MET A 107 -17.29 -23.74 12.56
CA MET A 107 -18.09 -22.66 13.14
C MET A 107 -19.18 -22.17 12.20
N VAL A 108 -18.87 -22.05 10.90
CA VAL A 108 -19.85 -21.68 9.88
C VAL A 108 -20.93 -22.76 9.75
N TYR A 109 -20.54 -24.05 9.69
CA TYR A 109 -21.49 -25.15 9.60
C TYR A 109 -22.44 -25.21 10.80
N TYR A 110 -21.90 -25.18 12.02
CA TYR A 110 -22.73 -25.22 13.23
C TYR A 110 -23.54 -23.92 13.41
N GLY A 111 -22.97 -22.77 13.04
CA GLY A 111 -23.67 -21.48 13.09
C GLY A 111 -24.91 -21.48 12.18
N LEU A 112 -24.75 -21.98 10.93
CA LEU A 112 -25.88 -22.12 9.99
C LEU A 112 -26.91 -23.11 10.49
N LYS A 113 -26.50 -24.18 11.18
CA LYS A 113 -27.42 -25.18 11.75
C LYS A 113 -28.20 -24.65 12.94
N LEU A 114 -27.67 -23.66 13.68
CA LEU A 114 -28.37 -23.00 14.77
C LEU A 114 -29.37 -21.94 14.30
N LEU A 115 -29.20 -21.44 13.06
CA LEU A 115 -30.14 -20.54 12.40
C LEU A 115 -31.29 -21.38 11.82
N ASP A 116 -32.27 -21.70 12.68
CA ASP A 116 -33.49 -22.40 12.24
C ASP A 116 -34.32 -21.47 11.35
N PRO A 117 -34.78 -21.93 10.17
CA PRO A 117 -35.62 -21.11 9.28
C PRO A 117 -36.93 -20.59 9.92
N ASN A 118 -37.32 -21.16 11.06
CA ASN A 118 -38.53 -20.71 11.80
C ASN A 118 -38.26 -19.52 12.75
N ILE A 119 -37.03 -19.02 12.83
CA ILE A 119 -36.69 -17.86 13.71
C ILE A 119 -36.59 -16.56 12.91
N PHE A 120 -36.62 -16.61 11.59
CA PHE A 120 -36.60 -15.44 10.71
C PHE A 120 -37.91 -15.25 9.96
#